data_3a6f7d65a9626a4ddd66f7704be98663
#
_entry.id   3a6f7d65a9626a4ddd66f7704be98663
#
_cell.length_a   1.000
_cell.length_b   1.000
_cell.length_c   1.000
_cell.angle_alpha   90.00
_cell.angle_beta   90.00
_cell.angle_gamma   90.00
#
_symmetry.space_group_name_H-M   'P 1'
#
loop_
_entity.id
_entity.type
_entity.pdbx_description
1 polymer ?
#
loop_
_entity_poly.entity_id
_entity_poly.type
_entity_poly.pdbx_seq_one_letter_code
_entity_poly.pdbx_strand_id
1 'polypeptide(L)'
;MAVQLLENWLLKEQGKIQTKYRNLNQVSVVEPDILFIGDSIVEYYPLQELFGTAKTIVNRGIRGYQTGLLLENLDAHLYGGAVDKIVLLIGTNDIGKDVPVNEALNNLEAIIQSIARDYPLTEIKLLSILPVNEGEEYKQTVYIRTNEKIQKWNQAYQELASA
;
A
#
# COMPACT_ATOMS: atom_id res chain seq x y z
N MET A 1 -25.47 7.35 9.15
CA MET A 1 -25.80 5.91 9.33
C MET A 1 -25.23 5.05 8.19
N ALA A 2 -25.61 5.27 6.92
CA ALA A 2 -25.10 4.44 5.80
C ALA A 2 -23.56 4.48 5.63
N VAL A 3 -22.94 5.64 5.71
CA VAL A 3 -21.47 5.81 5.64
C VAL A 3 -20.78 5.03 6.76
N GLN A 4 -21.30 5.13 7.98
CA GLN A 4 -20.73 4.43 9.14
C GLN A 4 -20.86 2.90 9.05
N LEU A 5 -21.96 2.42 8.46
CA LEU A 5 -22.13 0.98 8.17
C LEU A 5 -21.13 0.48 7.13
N LEU A 6 -20.87 1.29 6.09
CA LEU A 6 -19.89 0.97 5.05
C LEU A 6 -18.47 0.98 5.61
N GLU A 7 -18.11 1.95 6.43
CA GLU A 7 -16.81 2.01 7.11
C GLU A 7 -16.60 0.81 8.04
N ASN A 8 -17.59 0.46 8.85
CA ASN A 8 -17.52 -0.70 9.72
C ASN A 8 -17.39 -2.01 8.93
N TRP A 9 -18.10 -2.13 7.80
CA TRP A 9 -17.94 -3.27 6.90
C TRP A 9 -16.52 -3.35 6.32
N LEU A 10 -15.99 -2.23 5.85
CA LEU A 10 -14.64 -2.17 5.29
C LEU A 10 -13.58 -2.58 6.32
N LEU A 11 -13.65 -2.05 7.54
CA LEU A 11 -12.74 -2.43 8.63
C LEU A 11 -12.80 -3.93 8.94
N LYS A 12 -14.00 -4.52 8.92
CA LYS A 12 -14.17 -5.96 9.12
C LYS A 12 -13.54 -6.78 8.00
N GLU A 13 -13.70 -6.36 6.75
CA GLU A 13 -13.09 -7.03 5.59
C GLU A 13 -11.56 -6.89 5.62
N GLN A 14 -11.03 -5.73 5.95
CA GLN A 14 -9.60 -5.50 6.15
C GLN A 14 -9.03 -6.44 7.22
N GLY A 15 -9.71 -6.57 8.36
CA GLY A 15 -9.30 -7.48 9.44
C GLY A 15 -9.25 -8.95 9.01
N LYS A 16 -10.20 -9.39 8.17
CA LYS A 16 -10.18 -10.74 7.60
C LYS A 16 -8.97 -10.95 6.68
N ILE A 17 -8.65 -9.96 5.83
CA ILE A 17 -7.51 -10.04 4.92
C ILE A 17 -6.19 -10.02 5.70
N GLN A 18 -6.06 -9.17 6.73
CA GLN A 18 -4.90 -9.15 7.63
C GLN A 18 -4.67 -10.53 8.27
N THR A 19 -5.72 -11.13 8.81
CA THR A 19 -5.65 -12.47 9.41
C THR A 19 -5.24 -13.51 8.39
N LYS A 20 -5.83 -13.48 7.19
CA LYS A 20 -5.44 -14.34 6.07
C LYS A 20 -3.96 -14.22 5.74
N TYR A 21 -3.45 -12.99 5.64
CA TYR A 21 -2.05 -12.76 5.31
C TYR A 21 -1.10 -13.24 6.41
N ARG A 22 -1.41 -12.96 7.68
CA ARG A 22 -0.64 -13.50 8.82
C ARG A 22 -0.57 -15.02 8.80
N ASN A 23 -1.70 -15.68 8.56
CA ASN A 23 -1.75 -17.13 8.45
C ASN A 23 -0.92 -17.66 7.27
N LEU A 24 -1.05 -17.02 6.09
CA LEU A 24 -0.25 -17.38 4.92
C LEU A 24 1.25 -17.19 5.15
N ASN A 25 1.64 -16.11 5.81
CA ASN A 25 3.05 -15.83 6.15
C ASN A 25 3.67 -16.93 7.03
N GLN A 26 2.86 -17.59 7.86
CA GLN A 26 3.33 -18.67 8.75
C GLN A 26 3.43 -20.03 8.05
N VAL A 27 2.58 -20.30 7.07
CA VAL A 27 2.48 -21.64 6.44
C VAL A 27 3.07 -21.69 5.02
N SER A 28 3.37 -20.53 4.43
CA SER A 28 3.92 -20.48 3.07
C SER A 28 5.32 -21.07 3.04
N VAL A 29 5.53 -22.00 2.11
CA VAL A 29 6.85 -22.53 1.77
C VAL A 29 7.50 -21.77 0.61
N VAL A 30 6.79 -20.78 0.07
CA VAL A 30 7.24 -19.96 -1.04
C VAL A 30 7.95 -18.72 -0.48
N GLU A 31 9.23 -18.59 -0.82
CA GLU A 31 10.00 -17.36 -0.52
C GLU A 31 9.76 -16.34 -1.64
N PRO A 32 9.32 -15.11 -1.31
CA PRO A 32 9.12 -14.09 -2.33
C PRO A 32 10.44 -13.49 -2.80
N ASP A 33 10.65 -13.41 -4.11
CA ASP A 33 11.68 -12.53 -4.67
C ASP A 33 11.22 -11.06 -4.58
N ILE A 34 9.95 -10.81 -4.86
CA ILE A 34 9.36 -9.46 -4.86
C ILE A 34 8.05 -9.46 -4.07
N LEU A 35 7.94 -8.51 -3.15
CA LEU A 35 6.75 -8.29 -2.35
C LEU A 35 6.08 -6.97 -2.76
N PHE A 36 4.80 -7.02 -3.14
CA PHE A 36 3.97 -5.84 -3.36
C PHE A 36 3.10 -5.59 -2.14
N ILE A 37 3.20 -4.41 -1.55
CA ILE A 37 2.42 -3.98 -0.40
C ILE A 37 1.72 -2.65 -0.69
N GLY A 38 0.53 -2.46 -0.17
CA GLY A 38 -0.23 -1.24 -0.38
C GLY A 38 -1.74 -1.41 -0.24
N ASP A 39 -2.48 -0.62 -0.98
CA ASP A 39 -3.92 -0.52 -0.94
C ASP A 39 -4.65 -1.43 -1.98
N SER A 40 -5.87 -1.05 -2.37
CA SER A 40 -6.67 -1.79 -3.36
C SER A 40 -6.04 -1.82 -4.74
N ILE A 41 -5.26 -0.82 -5.12
CA ILE A 41 -4.57 -0.81 -6.42
C ILE A 41 -3.57 -1.96 -6.47
N VAL A 42 -2.84 -2.19 -5.37
CA VAL A 42 -1.97 -3.36 -5.24
C VAL A 42 -2.78 -4.65 -5.12
N GLU A 43 -3.81 -4.69 -4.26
CA GLU A 43 -4.63 -5.90 -4.04
C GLU A 43 -5.18 -6.48 -5.34
N TYR A 44 -5.67 -5.59 -6.23
CA TYR A 44 -6.29 -6.01 -7.50
C TYR A 44 -5.32 -6.04 -8.69
N TYR A 45 -4.05 -5.72 -8.48
CA TYR A 45 -3.08 -5.69 -9.56
C TYR A 45 -2.74 -7.12 -10.02
N PRO A 46 -2.96 -7.47 -11.31
CA PRO A 46 -2.78 -8.84 -11.80
C PRO A 46 -1.29 -9.15 -12.06
N LEU A 47 -0.51 -9.21 -10.99
CA LEU A 47 0.95 -9.33 -11.03
C LEU A 47 1.44 -10.50 -11.88
N GLN A 48 0.81 -11.66 -11.71
CA GLN A 48 1.23 -12.90 -12.41
C GLN A 48 1.00 -12.81 -13.94
N GLU A 49 -0.10 -12.16 -14.34
CA GLU A 49 -0.41 -11.98 -15.76
C GLU A 49 0.52 -10.97 -16.43
N LEU A 50 0.95 -9.95 -15.69
CA LEU A 50 1.77 -8.87 -16.22
C LEU A 50 3.27 -9.16 -16.17
N PHE A 51 3.75 -9.85 -15.13
CA PHE A 51 5.17 -10.11 -14.91
C PHE A 51 5.57 -11.58 -15.14
N GLY A 52 4.61 -12.46 -15.35
CA GLY A 52 4.87 -13.89 -15.53
C GLY A 52 5.34 -14.56 -14.24
N THR A 53 6.05 -15.68 -14.39
CA THR A 53 6.45 -16.57 -13.29
C THR A 53 7.97 -16.74 -13.11
N ALA A 54 8.77 -15.95 -13.83
CA ALA A 54 10.24 -16.02 -13.74
C ALA A 54 10.78 -15.60 -12.37
N LYS A 55 10.03 -14.75 -11.66
CA LYS A 55 10.26 -14.34 -10.27
C LYS A 55 9.04 -14.69 -9.43
N THR A 56 9.28 -15.05 -8.18
CA THR A 56 8.20 -15.26 -7.21
C THR A 56 7.72 -13.90 -6.71
N ILE A 57 6.58 -13.45 -7.24
CA ILE A 57 5.97 -12.18 -6.86
C ILE A 57 4.78 -12.46 -5.99
N VAL A 58 4.75 -11.84 -4.81
CA VAL A 58 3.66 -11.99 -3.84
C VAL A 58 2.95 -10.67 -3.62
N ASN A 59 1.62 -10.72 -3.65
CA ASN A 59 0.74 -9.58 -3.41
C ASN A 59 0.24 -9.59 -1.96
N ARG A 60 0.47 -8.49 -1.27
CA ARG A 60 -0.02 -8.23 0.10
C ARG A 60 -0.74 -6.88 0.19
N GLY A 61 -1.40 -6.44 -0.91
CA GLY A 61 -2.27 -5.27 -0.88
C GLY A 61 -3.56 -5.51 -0.11
N ILE A 62 -4.11 -4.48 0.52
CA ILE A 62 -5.42 -4.51 1.20
C ILE A 62 -6.22 -3.27 0.84
N ARG A 63 -7.44 -3.49 0.34
CA ARG A 63 -8.38 -2.43 -0.06
C ARG A 63 -8.64 -1.42 1.05
N GLY A 64 -8.74 -0.16 0.66
CA GLY A 64 -9.06 0.94 1.57
C GLY A 64 -7.93 1.33 2.53
N TYR A 65 -6.76 0.72 2.41
CA TYR A 65 -5.63 1.01 3.30
C TYR A 65 -5.14 2.44 3.14
N GLN A 66 -4.82 3.02 4.28
CA GLN A 66 -4.10 4.28 4.46
C GLN A 66 -2.72 3.98 5.06
N THR A 67 -1.84 4.94 5.00
CA THR A 67 -0.47 4.80 5.54
C THR A 67 -0.45 4.39 7.01
N GLY A 68 -1.36 4.94 7.83
CA GLY A 68 -1.47 4.57 9.25
C GLY A 68 -1.85 3.10 9.47
N LEU A 69 -2.85 2.60 8.72
CA LEU A 69 -3.27 1.19 8.81
C LEU A 69 -2.18 0.23 8.33
N LEU A 70 -1.42 0.62 7.30
CA LEU A 70 -0.29 -0.17 6.83
C LEU A 70 0.81 -0.24 7.90
N LEU A 71 1.15 0.89 8.53
CA LEU A 71 2.14 0.94 9.60
C LEU A 71 1.75 0.07 10.79
N GLU A 72 0.50 0.17 11.24
CA GLU A 72 -0.04 -0.60 12.38
C GLU A 72 -0.05 -2.12 12.14
N ASN A 73 -0.16 -2.55 10.88
CA ASN A 73 -0.31 -3.96 10.49
C ASN A 73 0.82 -4.45 9.58
N LEU A 74 1.98 -3.84 9.65
CA LEU A 74 3.10 -4.14 8.75
C LEU A 74 3.52 -5.62 8.76
N ASP A 75 3.37 -6.30 9.90
CA ASP A 75 3.60 -7.73 10.10
C ASP A 75 2.72 -8.63 9.21
N ALA A 76 1.52 -8.17 8.85
CA ALA A 76 0.65 -8.91 7.93
C ALA A 76 1.16 -8.88 6.49
N HIS A 77 1.91 -7.84 6.12
CA HIS A 77 2.35 -7.58 4.76
C HIS A 77 3.76 -8.08 4.46
N LEU A 78 4.59 -8.26 5.47
CA LEU A 78 5.99 -8.62 5.33
C LEU A 78 6.23 -10.07 5.73
N TYR A 79 6.92 -10.84 4.89
CA TYR A 79 7.42 -12.16 5.22
C TYR A 79 8.53 -12.58 4.25
N GLY A 80 9.20 -13.70 4.56
CA GLY A 80 10.33 -14.21 3.81
C GLY A 80 11.66 -13.74 4.39
N GLY A 81 12.70 -14.52 4.15
CA GLY A 81 14.03 -14.26 4.69
C GLY A 81 14.97 -13.53 3.75
N ALA A 82 14.70 -13.57 2.43
CA ALA A 82 15.58 -13.05 1.40
C ALA A 82 14.76 -12.43 0.25
N VAL A 83 14.11 -11.30 0.54
CA VAL A 83 13.31 -10.56 -0.44
C VAL A 83 14.22 -9.61 -1.22
N ASP A 84 14.28 -9.73 -2.56
CA ASP A 84 15.08 -8.83 -3.41
C ASP A 84 14.50 -7.42 -3.40
N LYS A 85 13.17 -7.30 -3.55
CA LYS A 85 12.48 -6.01 -3.67
C LYS A 85 11.17 -5.99 -2.88
N ILE A 86 10.91 -4.87 -2.24
CA ILE A 86 9.59 -4.51 -1.70
C ILE A 86 9.08 -3.31 -2.46
N VAL A 87 7.92 -3.47 -3.12
CA VAL A 87 7.26 -2.42 -3.89
C VAL A 87 6.08 -1.89 -3.08
N LEU A 88 6.12 -0.62 -2.74
CA LEU A 88 5.14 0.07 -1.90
C LEU A 88 4.34 1.07 -2.72
N LEU A 89 3.01 0.89 -2.78
CA LEU A 89 2.07 1.82 -3.38
C LEU A 89 0.94 2.10 -2.40
N ILE A 90 0.93 3.28 -1.81
CA ILE A 90 -0.01 3.71 -0.77
C ILE A 90 -0.19 5.23 -0.81
N GLY A 91 -1.31 5.77 -0.34
CA GLY A 91 -1.54 7.20 -0.14
C GLY A 91 -2.79 7.75 -0.81
N THR A 92 -3.33 7.10 -1.83
CA THR A 92 -4.57 7.58 -2.48
C THR A 92 -5.76 7.62 -1.52
N ASN A 93 -5.84 6.70 -0.55
CA ASN A 93 -6.88 6.69 0.46
C ASN A 93 -6.63 7.72 1.57
N ASP A 94 -5.38 8.02 1.88
CA ASP A 94 -5.02 9.14 2.77
C ASP A 94 -5.53 10.46 2.20
N ILE A 95 -5.28 10.74 0.91
CA ILE A 95 -5.83 11.91 0.22
C ILE A 95 -7.37 11.89 0.27
N GLY A 96 -7.99 10.75 -0.01
CA GLY A 96 -9.45 10.60 -0.03
C GLY A 96 -10.12 10.75 1.34
N LYS A 97 -9.38 10.58 2.43
CA LYS A 97 -9.81 10.78 3.82
C LYS A 97 -9.32 12.11 4.41
N ASP A 98 -8.71 12.95 3.58
CA ASP A 98 -8.15 14.25 3.97
C ASP A 98 -7.11 14.18 5.10
N VAL A 99 -6.33 13.09 5.11
CA VAL A 99 -5.20 12.94 6.04
C VAL A 99 -4.16 14.02 5.71
N PRO A 100 -3.60 14.71 6.70
CA PRO A 100 -2.54 15.66 6.46
C PRO A 100 -1.31 15.02 5.82
N VAL A 101 -0.73 15.65 4.80
CA VAL A 101 0.44 15.10 4.09
C VAL A 101 1.60 14.75 5.02
N ASN A 102 1.86 15.61 6.03
CA ASN A 102 2.95 15.37 6.98
C ASN A 102 2.71 14.11 7.84
N GLU A 103 1.45 13.82 8.19
CA GLU A 103 1.10 12.60 8.91
C GLU A 103 1.38 11.36 8.04
N ALA A 104 0.94 11.39 6.79
CA ALA A 104 1.21 10.30 5.85
C ALA A 104 2.72 10.11 5.58
N LEU A 105 3.48 11.20 5.47
CA LEU A 105 4.94 11.14 5.31
C LEU A 105 5.62 10.53 6.53
N ASN A 106 5.23 10.91 7.74
CA ASN A 106 5.75 10.33 8.97
C ASN A 106 5.47 8.82 9.04
N ASN A 107 4.27 8.40 8.65
CA ASN A 107 3.91 6.98 8.58
C ASN A 107 4.77 6.24 7.54
N LEU A 108 4.94 6.82 6.35
CA LEU A 108 5.78 6.23 5.30
C LEU A 108 7.25 6.12 5.71
N GLU A 109 7.80 7.14 6.33
CA GLU A 109 9.16 7.11 6.85
C GLU A 109 9.33 5.97 7.87
N ALA A 110 8.39 5.84 8.82
CA ALA A 110 8.40 4.75 9.80
C ALA A 110 8.27 3.37 9.14
N ILE A 111 7.44 3.22 8.10
CA ILE A 111 7.33 1.99 7.32
C ILE A 111 8.65 1.66 6.65
N ILE A 112 9.25 2.62 5.94
CA ILE A 112 10.52 2.44 5.21
C ILE A 112 11.64 2.09 6.19
N GLN A 113 11.75 2.78 7.32
CA GLN A 113 12.75 2.49 8.36
C GLN A 113 12.57 1.09 8.95
N SER A 114 11.33 0.67 9.19
CA SER A 114 11.02 -0.68 9.68
C SER A 114 11.41 -1.75 8.66
N ILE A 115 11.11 -1.54 7.39
CA ILE A 115 11.51 -2.45 6.31
C ILE A 115 13.04 -2.49 6.20
N ALA A 116 13.71 -1.36 6.19
CA ALA A 116 15.17 -1.29 6.06
C ALA A 116 15.90 -1.97 7.24
N ARG A 117 15.32 -1.88 8.45
CA ARG A 117 15.85 -2.57 9.62
C ARG A 117 15.72 -4.09 9.52
N ASP A 118 14.53 -4.57 9.13
CA ASP A 118 14.20 -5.99 9.14
C ASP A 118 14.66 -6.71 7.86
N TYR A 119 14.84 -5.96 6.77
CA TYR A 119 15.26 -6.42 5.44
C TYR A 119 16.43 -5.56 4.89
N PRO A 120 17.61 -5.59 5.52
CA PRO A 120 18.69 -4.65 5.22
C PRO A 120 19.31 -4.77 3.83
N LEU A 121 19.06 -5.88 3.12
CA LEU A 121 19.57 -6.13 1.76
C LEU A 121 18.49 -5.95 0.68
N THR A 122 17.27 -5.61 1.09
CA THR A 122 16.12 -5.48 0.18
C THR A 122 16.06 -4.09 -0.43
N GLU A 123 15.87 -4.02 -1.74
CA GLU A 123 15.60 -2.76 -2.43
C GLU A 123 14.14 -2.34 -2.18
N ILE A 124 13.92 -1.13 -1.65
CA ILE A 124 12.59 -0.56 -1.44
C ILE A 124 12.24 0.35 -2.62
N LYS A 125 11.12 0.07 -3.27
CA LYS A 125 10.56 0.90 -4.35
C LYS A 125 9.27 1.57 -3.87
N LEU A 126 9.35 2.86 -3.56
CA LEU A 126 8.17 3.68 -3.30
C LEU A 126 7.61 4.19 -4.64
N LEU A 127 6.41 3.76 -4.99
CA LEU A 127 5.74 4.20 -6.22
C LEU A 127 4.99 5.51 -5.97
N SER A 128 4.96 6.35 -7.01
CA SER A 128 4.12 7.55 -7.04
C SER A 128 2.63 7.17 -6.98
N ILE A 129 1.85 7.98 -6.28
CA ILE A 129 0.38 7.87 -6.29
C ILE A 129 -0.09 8.13 -7.73
N LEU A 130 -0.96 7.26 -8.23
CA LEU A 130 -1.47 7.35 -9.60
C LEU A 130 -2.42 8.54 -9.77
N PRO A 131 -2.43 9.16 -10.95
CA PRO A 131 -3.38 10.23 -11.25
C PRO A 131 -4.81 9.69 -11.31
N VAL A 132 -5.78 10.59 -11.13
CA VAL A 132 -7.21 10.28 -11.20
C VAL A 132 -7.83 10.92 -12.45
N ASN A 133 -8.94 10.33 -12.91
CA ASN A 133 -9.76 10.97 -13.93
C ASN A 133 -10.72 11.98 -13.27
N GLU A 134 -10.49 13.27 -13.53
CA GLU A 134 -11.28 14.38 -12.96
C GLU A 134 -12.53 14.71 -13.79
N GLY A 135 -12.91 13.88 -14.77
CA GLY A 135 -14.15 14.05 -15.54
C GLY A 135 -15.39 14.07 -14.66
N GLU A 136 -16.44 14.78 -15.10
CA GLU A 136 -17.67 14.97 -14.33
C GLU A 136 -18.31 13.65 -13.88
N GLU A 137 -18.24 12.63 -14.73
CA GLU A 137 -18.77 11.29 -14.46
C GLU A 137 -18.06 10.57 -13.31
N TYR A 138 -16.84 10.98 -12.96
CA TYR A 138 -16.02 10.36 -11.92
C TYR A 138 -15.98 11.15 -10.61
N LYS A 139 -16.61 12.34 -10.54
CA LYS A 139 -16.55 13.22 -9.37
C LYS A 139 -16.86 12.53 -8.05
N GLN A 140 -17.87 11.65 -8.02
CA GLN A 140 -18.24 10.94 -6.81
C GLN A 140 -17.20 9.85 -6.43
N THR A 141 -16.52 9.27 -7.42
CA THR A 141 -15.52 8.22 -7.21
C THR A 141 -14.19 8.80 -6.75
N VAL A 142 -13.72 9.87 -7.42
CA VAL A 142 -12.44 10.50 -7.06
C VAL A 142 -12.57 11.39 -5.83
N TYR A 143 -13.77 11.94 -5.59
CA TYR A 143 -14.12 12.72 -4.42
C TYR A 143 -13.20 13.96 -4.27
N ILE A 144 -12.43 14.06 -3.19
CA ILE A 144 -11.50 15.18 -2.94
C ILE A 144 -10.10 14.98 -3.54
N ARG A 145 -9.87 13.86 -4.23
CA ARG A 145 -8.61 13.60 -4.92
C ARG A 145 -8.53 14.46 -6.18
N THR A 146 -7.52 15.29 -6.26
CA THR A 146 -7.23 16.06 -7.47
C THR A 146 -5.82 15.76 -7.94
N ASN A 147 -5.57 15.86 -9.25
CA ASN A 147 -4.23 15.64 -9.78
C ASN A 147 -3.23 16.68 -9.26
N GLU A 148 -3.67 17.90 -8.96
CA GLU A 148 -2.83 18.91 -8.31
C GLU A 148 -2.38 18.43 -6.90
N LYS A 149 -3.33 17.91 -6.08
CA LYS A 149 -3.04 17.36 -4.76
C LYS A 149 -2.09 16.16 -4.86
N ILE A 150 -2.37 15.26 -5.80
CA ILE A 150 -1.53 14.07 -6.06
C ILE A 150 -0.10 14.47 -6.46
N GLN A 151 0.07 15.47 -7.32
CA GLN A 151 1.40 15.95 -7.72
C GLN A 151 2.19 16.50 -6.52
N LYS A 152 1.56 17.28 -5.64
CA LYS A 152 2.19 17.78 -4.41
C LYS A 152 2.62 16.65 -3.48
N TRP A 153 1.78 15.63 -3.33
CA TRP A 153 2.12 14.45 -2.54
C TRP A 153 3.26 13.65 -3.17
N ASN A 154 3.25 13.47 -4.49
CA ASN A 154 4.32 12.76 -5.19
C ASN A 154 5.66 13.50 -5.13
N GLN A 155 5.65 14.83 -5.13
CA GLN A 155 6.86 15.61 -4.89
C GLN A 155 7.42 15.33 -3.48
N ALA A 156 6.57 15.33 -2.46
CA ALA A 156 6.98 15.02 -1.09
C ALA A 156 7.48 13.56 -0.96
N TYR A 157 6.88 12.61 -1.68
CA TYR A 157 7.36 11.22 -1.76
C TYR A 157 8.75 11.13 -2.39
N GLN A 158 9.00 11.90 -3.45
CA GLN A 158 10.30 11.96 -4.10
C GLN A 158 11.38 12.53 -3.17
N GLU A 159 11.05 13.56 -2.40
CA GLU A 159 11.95 14.13 -1.40
C GLU A 159 12.28 13.10 -0.31
N LEU A 160 11.26 12.39 0.21
CA LEU A 160 11.46 11.32 1.18
C LEU A 160 12.31 10.18 0.64
N ALA A 161 12.10 9.76 -0.61
CA ALA A 161 12.85 8.67 -1.23
C ALA A 161 14.31 9.03 -1.56
N SER A 162 14.63 10.33 -1.58
CA SER A 162 15.98 10.85 -1.87
C SER A 162 16.80 11.14 -0.61
N ALA A 163 16.15 11.13 0.54
CA ALA A 163 16.78 11.37 1.84
C ALA A 163 17.43 10.09 2.39
#